data_fbe8e71fb7b5a1909057b1b531d57dc9
#
_entry.id   fbe8e71fb7b5a1909057b1b531d57dc9
#
_cell.length_a   1.000
_cell.length_b   1.000
_cell.length_c   1.000
_cell.angle_alpha   90.00
_cell.angle_beta   90.00
_cell.angle_gamma   90.00
#
_symmetry.space_group_name_H-M   'P 1'
#
loop_
_entity.id
_entity.type
_entity.pdbx_description
1 polymer ?
#
loop_
_entity_poly.entity_id
_entity_poly.type
_entity_poly.pdbx_seq_one_letter_code
_entity_poly.pdbx_strand_id
1 'polypeptide(L)'
;MNRREVLTGMAVASAAITLPAAAIAKASSGPSHRAWDRALSAFKHCHAMHEAACTSYSAVEGRYFAERPDQPLGGEFRIGDTIETYHARLKADRAEFERLDAECRVKTGQDQSEAKQMLACDASWNALTELLATPAPDLQAVLLKIELATEHGREIEDLGPVLADLRRFAAGRA
;
A
#
# COMPACT_ATOMS: atom_id res chain seq x y z
N MET A 1 20.27 -21.08 -12.89
CA MET A 1 20.25 -19.62 -12.54
C MET A 1 19.22 -19.46 -11.43
N ASN A 2 19.68 -19.21 -10.21
CA ASN A 2 18.85 -19.18 -8.99
C ASN A 2 18.05 -17.88 -8.93
N ARG A 3 16.71 -18.01 -8.91
CA ARG A 3 15.74 -16.89 -8.75
C ARG A 3 15.79 -16.19 -7.37
N ARG A 4 16.70 -16.59 -6.48
CA ARG A 4 16.82 -16.05 -5.11
C ARG A 4 17.64 -14.76 -4.99
N GLU A 5 18.31 -14.29 -6.03
CA GLU A 5 19.21 -13.12 -5.95
C GLU A 5 18.58 -11.80 -6.39
N VAL A 6 17.30 -11.76 -6.79
CA VAL A 6 16.67 -10.54 -7.34
C VAL A 6 15.91 -9.72 -6.27
N LEU A 7 15.72 -10.25 -5.06
CA LEU A 7 14.94 -9.56 -4.02
C LEU A 7 15.76 -8.84 -2.93
N THR A 8 17.08 -8.77 -3.06
CA THR A 8 17.97 -8.15 -2.04
C THR A 8 18.43 -6.73 -2.42
N GLY A 9 17.60 -5.91 -3.05
CA GLY A 9 18.06 -4.64 -3.58
C GLY A 9 17.19 -3.42 -3.42
N MET A 10 16.10 -3.48 -2.66
CA MET A 10 15.32 -2.27 -2.37
C MET A 10 15.34 -1.95 -0.86
N ALA A 11 16.51 -1.56 -0.37
CA ALA A 11 16.58 -0.73 0.81
C ALA A 11 16.10 0.67 0.41
N VAL A 12 14.81 0.94 0.59
CA VAL A 12 14.29 2.29 0.51
C VAL A 12 14.89 3.04 1.68
N ALA A 13 15.92 3.85 1.40
CA ALA A 13 16.44 4.82 2.34
C ALA A 13 15.33 5.85 2.57
N SER A 14 14.55 5.67 3.65
CA SER A 14 13.67 6.71 4.17
C SER A 14 14.55 7.88 4.60
N ALA A 15 14.80 8.81 3.70
CA ALA A 15 15.36 10.09 4.03
C ALA A 15 14.35 10.81 4.92
N ALA A 16 14.57 10.78 6.23
CA ALA A 16 13.86 11.62 7.18
C ALA A 16 14.13 13.08 6.79
N ILE A 17 13.19 13.69 6.09
CA ILE A 17 13.18 15.13 5.83
C ILE A 17 12.88 15.81 7.18
N THR A 18 13.93 16.10 7.95
CA THR A 18 13.83 16.98 9.10
C THR A 18 13.69 18.41 8.58
N LEU A 19 12.45 18.83 8.37
CA LEU A 19 12.12 20.24 8.17
C LEU A 19 12.47 21.01 9.45
N PRO A 20 13.22 22.11 9.36
CA PRO A 20 13.52 22.94 10.51
C PRO A 20 12.23 23.49 11.10
N ALA A 21 11.91 23.09 12.34
CA ALA A 21 10.75 23.55 13.10
C ALA A 21 10.93 24.98 13.63
N ALA A 22 11.43 25.90 12.83
CA ALA A 22 11.61 27.29 13.22
C ALA A 22 10.82 28.21 12.31
N ALA A 23 9.86 28.92 12.94
CA ALA A 23 9.12 30.06 12.44
C ALA A 23 7.85 29.74 11.60
N ILE A 24 6.88 29.01 12.15
CA ILE A 24 5.49 29.24 11.79
C ILE A 24 4.92 30.25 12.80
N ALA A 25 5.22 31.53 12.55
CA ALA A 25 4.55 32.62 13.23
C ALA A 25 3.03 32.51 12.99
N LYS A 26 2.27 32.62 14.09
CA LYS A 26 0.83 32.90 14.20
C LYS A 26 0.20 33.46 12.92
N ALA A 27 -0.14 32.63 11.94
CA ALA A 27 -1.04 32.99 10.85
C ALA A 27 -2.45 32.61 11.29
N SER A 28 -3.35 33.57 11.22
CA SER A 28 -4.75 33.51 11.60
C SER A 28 -5.41 32.16 11.30
N SER A 29 -5.91 31.51 12.33
CA SER A 29 -6.66 30.23 12.25
C SER A 29 -8.02 30.43 11.56
N GLY A 30 -8.00 30.75 10.26
CA GLY A 30 -9.20 30.85 9.45
C GLY A 30 -9.82 29.46 9.21
N PRO A 31 -11.08 29.39 8.74
CA PRO A 31 -11.78 28.12 8.49
C PRO A 31 -11.01 27.15 7.58
N SER A 32 -10.26 27.66 6.61
CA SER A 32 -9.44 26.87 5.69
C SER A 32 -8.26 26.18 6.37
N HIS A 33 -7.60 26.83 7.34
CA HIS A 33 -6.51 26.21 8.09
C HIS A 33 -6.99 25.02 8.92
N ARG A 34 -8.14 25.14 9.61
CA ARG A 34 -8.69 24.04 10.40
C ARG A 34 -9.12 22.84 9.55
N ALA A 35 -9.64 23.09 8.35
CA ALA A 35 -10.00 22.01 7.43
C ALA A 35 -8.75 21.28 6.93
N TRP A 36 -7.74 22.04 6.53
CA TRP A 36 -6.44 21.53 6.12
C TRP A 36 -5.77 20.69 7.22
N ASP A 37 -5.67 21.23 8.45
CA ASP A 37 -5.02 20.55 9.57
C ASP A 37 -5.71 19.21 9.89
N ARG A 38 -7.05 19.17 9.80
CA ARG A 38 -7.81 17.93 9.96
C ARG A 38 -7.53 16.92 8.86
N ALA A 39 -7.55 17.33 7.60
CA ALA A 39 -7.28 16.46 6.47
C ALA A 39 -5.84 15.93 6.52
N LEU A 40 -4.86 16.79 6.81
CA LEU A 40 -3.46 16.39 6.95
C LEU A 40 -3.25 15.42 8.13
N SER A 41 -3.91 15.66 9.26
CA SER A 41 -3.84 14.76 10.41
C SER A 41 -4.49 13.41 10.11
N ALA A 42 -5.64 13.40 9.41
CA ALA A 42 -6.30 12.17 8.98
C ALA A 42 -5.43 11.37 8.03
N PHE A 43 -4.84 12.02 7.03
CA PHE A 43 -3.91 11.36 6.11
C PHE A 43 -2.72 10.74 6.85
N LYS A 44 -2.03 11.50 7.69
CA LYS A 44 -0.88 10.99 8.46
C LYS A 44 -1.25 9.79 9.32
N HIS A 45 -2.42 9.81 9.95
CA HIS A 45 -2.91 8.70 10.76
C HIS A 45 -3.18 7.45 9.89
N CYS A 46 -3.95 7.59 8.81
CA CYS A 46 -4.26 6.48 7.91
C CYS A 46 -3.00 5.90 7.26
N HIS A 47 -2.06 6.75 6.87
CA HIS A 47 -0.79 6.32 6.28
C HIS A 47 0.06 5.52 7.28
N ALA A 48 0.19 5.98 8.52
CA ALA A 48 0.89 5.23 9.57
C ALA A 48 0.22 3.88 9.88
N MET A 49 -1.11 3.82 9.86
CA MET A 49 -1.86 2.56 10.00
C MET A 49 -1.60 1.61 8.83
N HIS A 50 -1.51 2.12 7.60
CA HIS A 50 -1.17 1.33 6.42
C HIS A 50 0.25 0.76 6.52
N GLU A 51 1.25 1.56 6.89
CA GLU A 51 2.63 1.09 7.09
C GLU A 51 2.72 -0.03 8.14
N ALA A 52 2.02 0.15 9.27
CA ALA A 52 1.94 -0.87 10.32
C ALA A 52 1.26 -2.16 9.82
N ALA A 53 0.19 -2.03 9.01
CA ALA A 53 -0.49 -3.17 8.41
C ALA A 53 0.40 -3.90 7.40
N CYS A 54 1.16 -3.18 6.56
CA CYS A 54 2.14 -3.76 5.64
C CYS A 54 3.22 -4.54 6.38
N THR A 55 3.77 -3.98 7.46
CA THR A 55 4.77 -4.66 8.29
C THR A 55 4.21 -5.94 8.91
N SER A 56 2.97 -5.89 9.43
CA SER A 56 2.29 -7.05 9.99
C SER A 56 2.01 -8.11 8.92
N TYR A 57 1.54 -7.70 7.74
CA TYR A 57 1.29 -8.59 6.61
C TYR A 57 2.56 -9.31 6.16
N SER A 58 3.68 -8.60 5.98
CA SER A 58 4.95 -9.20 5.58
C SER A 58 5.44 -10.27 6.57
N ALA A 59 5.22 -10.06 7.87
CA ALA A 59 5.57 -11.05 8.89
C ALA A 59 4.68 -12.31 8.82
N VAL A 60 3.38 -12.14 8.53
CA VAL A 60 2.44 -13.26 8.34
C VAL A 60 2.74 -13.99 7.04
N GLU A 61 2.96 -13.26 5.96
CA GLU A 61 3.30 -13.80 4.64
C GLU A 61 4.58 -14.64 4.69
N GLY A 62 5.62 -14.15 5.39
CA GLY A 62 6.85 -14.92 5.60
C GLY A 62 6.61 -16.25 6.30
N ARG A 63 5.74 -16.29 7.33
CA ARG A 63 5.34 -17.53 8.00
C ARG A 63 4.55 -18.46 7.08
N TYR A 64 3.60 -17.91 6.34
CA TYR A 64 2.81 -18.66 5.37
C TYR A 64 3.72 -19.35 4.33
N PHE A 65 4.66 -18.63 3.72
CA PHE A 65 5.58 -19.23 2.74
C PHE A 65 6.56 -20.25 3.35
N ALA A 66 6.87 -20.13 4.64
CA ALA A 66 7.71 -21.12 5.33
C ALA A 66 6.94 -22.40 5.68
N GLU A 67 5.63 -22.32 5.89
CA GLU A 67 4.78 -23.44 6.31
C GLU A 67 3.91 -24.01 5.19
N ARG A 68 3.81 -23.31 4.07
CA ARG A 68 3.01 -23.70 2.92
C ARG A 68 3.48 -25.04 2.35
N PRO A 69 2.54 -25.94 2.01
CA PRO A 69 2.90 -27.20 1.35
C PRO A 69 3.54 -26.96 -0.02
N ASP A 70 4.44 -27.86 -0.40
CA ASP A 70 5.04 -27.81 -1.73
C ASP A 70 3.97 -28.01 -2.80
N GLN A 71 3.95 -27.12 -3.79
CA GLN A 71 3.03 -27.24 -4.90
C GLN A 71 3.40 -28.47 -5.73
N PRO A 72 2.46 -29.40 -6.00
CA PRO A 72 2.72 -30.56 -6.83
C PRO A 72 3.13 -30.11 -8.24
N LEU A 73 4.38 -30.32 -8.56
CA LEU A 73 4.91 -30.17 -9.92
C LEU A 73 4.36 -31.36 -10.71
N GLY A 74 3.34 -31.15 -11.56
CA GLY A 74 2.65 -32.18 -12.32
C GLY A 74 3.47 -33.48 -12.47
N GLY A 75 2.98 -34.52 -11.82
CA GLY A 75 3.77 -35.75 -11.64
C GLY A 75 4.16 -36.39 -12.98
N GLU A 76 5.27 -37.09 -13.00
CA GLU A 76 5.72 -37.83 -14.18
C GLU A 76 4.68 -38.93 -14.55
N PHE A 77 4.53 -39.15 -15.84
CA PHE A 77 3.75 -40.28 -16.37
C PHE A 77 4.44 -41.59 -15.94
N ARG A 78 3.76 -42.41 -15.16
CA ARG A 78 4.35 -43.66 -14.63
C ARG A 78 4.11 -44.81 -15.61
N ILE A 79 5.06 -45.76 -15.60
CA ILE A 79 4.90 -46.99 -16.39
C ILE A 79 3.59 -47.69 -15.96
N GLY A 80 2.67 -47.87 -16.91
CA GLY A 80 1.35 -48.45 -16.66
C GLY A 80 0.21 -47.44 -16.48
N ASP A 81 0.50 -46.12 -16.45
CA ASP A 81 -0.57 -45.14 -16.48
C ASP A 81 -1.28 -45.11 -17.82
N THR A 82 -2.61 -45.04 -17.79
CA THR A 82 -3.39 -44.49 -18.90
C THR A 82 -3.50 -42.99 -18.76
N ILE A 83 -3.90 -42.28 -19.80
CA ILE A 83 -4.13 -40.83 -19.76
C ILE A 83 -5.16 -40.47 -18.67
N GLU A 84 -6.20 -41.28 -18.53
CA GLU A 84 -7.27 -41.09 -17.55
C GLU A 84 -6.73 -41.25 -16.11
N THR A 85 -5.94 -42.31 -15.85
CA THR A 85 -5.37 -42.54 -14.51
C THR A 85 -4.34 -41.44 -14.13
N TYR A 86 -3.56 -40.97 -15.09
CA TYR A 86 -2.67 -39.86 -14.93
C TYR A 86 -3.40 -38.55 -14.54
N HIS A 87 -4.45 -38.20 -15.32
CA HIS A 87 -5.26 -37.02 -15.04
C HIS A 87 -6.02 -37.13 -13.71
N ALA A 88 -6.53 -38.30 -13.36
CA ALA A 88 -7.20 -38.54 -12.09
C ALA A 88 -6.24 -38.29 -10.90
N ARG A 89 -4.99 -38.77 -11.02
CA ARG A 89 -3.94 -38.54 -10.02
C ARG A 89 -3.60 -37.05 -9.89
N LEU A 90 -3.33 -36.37 -11.01
CA LEU A 90 -3.06 -34.93 -10.97
C LEU A 90 -4.18 -34.12 -10.33
N LYS A 91 -5.42 -34.48 -10.62
CA LYS A 91 -6.58 -33.83 -10.00
C LYS A 91 -6.65 -34.10 -8.49
N ALA A 92 -6.34 -35.31 -8.05
CA ALA A 92 -6.30 -35.66 -6.63
C ALA A 92 -5.17 -34.92 -5.90
N ASP A 93 -3.97 -34.89 -6.48
CA ASP A 93 -2.80 -34.19 -5.89
C ASP A 93 -3.07 -32.68 -5.79
N ARG A 94 -3.71 -32.11 -6.79
CA ARG A 94 -4.11 -30.70 -6.77
C ARG A 94 -5.16 -30.40 -5.70
N ALA A 95 -6.17 -31.24 -5.58
CA ALA A 95 -7.22 -31.07 -4.56
C ALA A 95 -6.65 -31.18 -3.14
N GLU A 96 -5.71 -32.10 -2.92
CA GLU A 96 -5.02 -32.25 -1.64
C GLU A 96 -4.14 -31.03 -1.35
N PHE A 97 -3.39 -30.52 -2.32
CA PHE A 97 -2.63 -29.29 -2.18
C PHE A 97 -3.54 -28.11 -1.81
N GLU A 98 -4.65 -27.90 -2.53
CA GLU A 98 -5.60 -26.82 -2.28
C GLU A 98 -6.18 -26.91 -0.85
N ARG A 99 -6.46 -28.13 -0.35
CA ARG A 99 -6.92 -28.37 1.01
C ARG A 99 -5.86 -27.96 2.04
N LEU A 100 -4.63 -28.44 1.88
CA LEU A 100 -3.52 -28.17 2.78
C LEU A 100 -3.10 -26.69 2.75
N ASP A 101 -3.12 -26.05 1.58
CA ASP A 101 -2.86 -24.63 1.42
C ASP A 101 -3.90 -23.78 2.17
N ALA A 102 -5.19 -24.14 2.03
CA ALA A 102 -6.27 -23.47 2.75
C ALA A 102 -6.11 -23.60 4.29
N GLU A 103 -5.76 -24.80 4.77
CA GLU A 103 -5.46 -25.00 6.20
C GLU A 103 -4.27 -24.17 6.67
N CYS A 104 -3.22 -24.07 5.86
CA CYS A 104 -2.04 -23.24 6.12
C CYS A 104 -2.42 -21.76 6.18
N ARG A 105 -3.24 -21.24 5.25
CA ARG A 105 -3.74 -19.86 5.25
C ARG A 105 -4.53 -19.51 6.50
N VAL A 106 -5.40 -20.42 6.94
CA VAL A 106 -6.15 -20.26 8.19
C VAL A 106 -5.21 -20.28 9.41
N LYS A 107 -4.29 -21.25 9.49
CA LYS A 107 -3.33 -21.39 10.59
C LYS A 107 -2.43 -20.18 10.75
N THR A 108 -1.92 -19.64 9.66
CA THR A 108 -1.03 -18.47 9.64
C THR A 108 -1.77 -17.14 9.77
N GLY A 109 -3.08 -17.13 9.50
CA GLY A 109 -3.89 -15.90 9.45
C GLY A 109 -3.64 -15.07 8.19
N GLN A 110 -3.15 -15.68 7.09
CA GLN A 110 -2.78 -15.00 5.85
C GLN A 110 -3.93 -14.15 5.31
N ASP A 111 -5.11 -14.75 5.10
CA ASP A 111 -6.28 -14.05 4.51
C ASP A 111 -6.75 -12.88 5.38
N GLN A 112 -6.68 -13.03 6.71
CA GLN A 112 -7.08 -11.99 7.66
C GLN A 112 -6.11 -10.79 7.64
N SER A 113 -4.80 -11.11 7.52
CA SER A 113 -3.75 -10.09 7.47
C SER A 113 -3.79 -9.34 6.15
N GLU A 114 -4.02 -10.04 5.03
CA GLU A 114 -4.20 -9.46 3.71
C GLU A 114 -5.40 -8.50 3.67
N ALA A 115 -6.56 -8.95 4.18
CA ALA A 115 -7.77 -8.11 4.25
C ALA A 115 -7.54 -6.84 5.10
N LYS A 116 -6.84 -6.94 6.22
CA LYS A 116 -6.49 -5.76 7.04
C LYS A 116 -5.56 -4.79 6.32
N GLN A 117 -4.57 -5.31 5.63
CA GLN A 117 -3.63 -4.49 4.85
C GLN A 117 -4.34 -3.77 3.70
N MET A 118 -5.25 -4.44 2.98
CA MET A 118 -6.06 -3.83 1.92
C MET A 118 -6.96 -2.71 2.46
N LEU A 119 -7.68 -2.95 3.57
CA LEU A 119 -8.51 -1.92 4.20
C LEU A 119 -7.70 -0.69 4.65
N ALA A 120 -6.51 -0.91 5.21
CA ALA A 120 -5.65 0.19 5.61
C ALA A 120 -5.07 0.95 4.40
N CYS A 121 -4.77 0.27 3.30
CA CYS A 121 -4.38 0.86 2.02
C CYS A 121 -5.48 1.78 1.48
N ASP A 122 -6.71 1.27 1.40
CA ASP A 122 -7.87 2.03 0.91
C ASP A 122 -8.13 3.27 1.78
N ALA A 123 -8.04 3.12 3.11
CA ALA A 123 -8.21 4.24 4.04
C ALA A 123 -7.13 5.33 3.83
N SER A 124 -5.86 4.94 3.64
CA SER A 124 -4.76 5.85 3.37
C SER A 124 -4.95 6.58 2.03
N TRP A 125 -5.35 5.84 0.99
CA TRP A 125 -5.62 6.38 -0.33
C TRP A 125 -6.77 7.40 -0.34
N ASN A 126 -7.87 7.08 0.35
CA ASN A 126 -9.02 7.97 0.49
C ASN A 126 -8.65 9.24 1.26
N ALA A 127 -7.89 9.12 2.35
CA ALA A 127 -7.44 10.25 3.14
C ALA A 127 -6.48 11.17 2.35
N LEU A 128 -5.60 10.61 1.52
CA LEU A 128 -4.78 11.39 0.59
C LEU A 128 -5.63 12.15 -0.42
N THR A 129 -6.62 11.48 -1.01
CA THR A 129 -7.54 12.10 -1.97
C THR A 129 -8.28 13.28 -1.34
N GLU A 130 -8.77 13.13 -0.12
CA GLU A 130 -9.43 14.20 0.64
C GLU A 130 -8.48 15.37 0.95
N LEU A 131 -7.24 15.06 1.34
CA LEU A 131 -6.21 16.08 1.58
C LEU A 131 -5.90 16.87 0.30
N LEU A 132 -5.73 16.20 -0.84
CA LEU A 132 -5.49 16.84 -2.12
C LEU A 132 -6.67 17.73 -2.56
N ALA A 133 -7.91 17.31 -2.27
CA ALA A 133 -9.11 18.07 -2.56
C ALA A 133 -9.33 19.26 -1.59
N THR A 134 -8.78 19.21 -0.37
CA THR A 134 -8.92 20.27 0.63
C THR A 134 -8.14 21.52 0.21
N PRO A 135 -8.73 22.73 0.18
CA PRO A 135 -8.02 23.94 -0.20
C PRO A 135 -6.79 24.20 0.65
N ALA A 136 -5.64 24.41 0.01
CA ALA A 136 -4.40 24.70 0.70
C ALA A 136 -4.44 26.10 1.36
N PRO A 137 -4.08 26.24 2.62
CA PRO A 137 -4.09 27.55 3.30
C PRO A 137 -2.99 28.50 2.83
N ASP A 138 -1.87 27.98 2.35
CA ASP A 138 -0.69 28.71 1.89
C ASP A 138 0.09 27.94 0.82
N LEU A 139 1.16 28.55 0.29
CA LEU A 139 2.00 27.92 -0.73
C LEU A 139 2.80 26.71 -0.21
N GLN A 140 3.11 26.66 1.07
CA GLN A 140 3.81 25.51 1.66
C GLN A 140 2.88 24.28 1.64
N ALA A 141 1.61 24.47 1.93
CA ALA A 141 0.60 23.42 1.82
C ALA A 141 0.41 22.95 0.36
N VAL A 142 0.53 23.85 -0.63
CA VAL A 142 0.51 23.47 -2.06
C VAL A 142 1.74 22.63 -2.42
N LEU A 143 2.92 23.02 -1.97
CA LEU A 143 4.15 22.24 -2.20
C LEU A 143 4.02 20.85 -1.58
N LEU A 144 3.53 20.75 -0.36
CA LEU A 144 3.30 19.46 0.31
C LEU A 144 2.32 18.58 -0.48
N LYS A 145 1.24 19.14 -1.05
CA LYS A 145 0.34 18.38 -1.93
C LYS A 145 1.07 17.81 -3.14
N ILE A 146 1.93 18.59 -3.78
CA ILE A 146 2.70 18.16 -4.95
C ILE A 146 3.66 17.03 -4.56
N GLU A 147 4.37 17.17 -3.44
CA GLU A 147 5.29 16.17 -2.92
C GLU A 147 4.55 14.83 -2.65
N LEU A 148 3.45 14.89 -1.90
CA LEU A 148 2.64 13.72 -1.58
C LEU A 148 2.02 13.08 -2.83
N ALA A 149 1.51 13.87 -3.77
CA ALA A 149 0.98 13.35 -5.02
C ALA A 149 2.06 12.62 -5.83
N THR A 150 3.27 13.17 -5.88
CA THR A 150 4.41 12.56 -6.58
C THR A 150 4.87 11.28 -5.88
N GLU A 151 5.01 11.30 -4.56
CA GLU A 151 5.45 10.16 -3.76
C GLU A 151 4.48 8.98 -3.88
N HIS A 152 3.19 9.26 -3.93
CA HIS A 152 2.14 8.24 -4.05
C HIS A 152 1.71 7.94 -5.49
N GLY A 153 2.49 8.37 -6.49
CA GLY A 153 2.27 8.03 -7.90
C GLY A 153 0.92 8.50 -8.46
N ARG A 154 0.41 9.66 -7.98
CA ARG A 154 -0.83 10.25 -8.51
C ARG A 154 -0.61 10.75 -9.93
N GLU A 155 -1.56 10.48 -10.80
CA GLU A 155 -1.54 10.94 -12.18
C GLU A 155 -1.81 12.46 -12.28
N ILE A 156 -1.40 13.08 -13.38
CA ILE A 156 -1.58 14.53 -13.62
C ILE A 156 -3.06 14.93 -13.54
N GLU A 157 -3.96 14.02 -13.90
CA GLU A 157 -5.41 14.23 -13.86
C GLU A 157 -5.93 14.43 -12.43
N ASP A 158 -5.28 13.82 -11.44
CA ASP A 158 -5.61 13.96 -10.02
C ASP A 158 -5.15 15.30 -9.42
N LEU A 159 -4.31 16.05 -10.13
CA LEU A 159 -3.75 17.33 -9.68
C LEU A 159 -4.66 18.55 -9.92
N GLY A 160 -5.87 18.35 -10.43
CA GLY A 160 -6.85 19.43 -10.63
C GLY A 160 -7.01 20.35 -9.41
N PRO A 161 -7.23 19.85 -8.20
CA PRO A 161 -7.32 20.67 -6.98
C PRO A 161 -6.04 21.45 -6.66
N VAL A 162 -4.86 20.87 -6.90
CA VAL A 162 -3.56 21.54 -6.70
C VAL A 162 -3.39 22.72 -7.65
N LEU A 163 -3.77 22.53 -8.91
CA LEU A 163 -3.79 23.61 -9.91
C LEU A 163 -4.78 24.72 -9.55
N ALA A 164 -5.93 24.37 -8.98
CA ALA A 164 -6.89 25.35 -8.48
C ALA A 164 -6.31 26.20 -7.35
N ASP A 165 -5.59 25.59 -6.41
CA ASP A 165 -4.91 26.30 -5.35
C ASP A 165 -3.83 27.27 -5.90
N LEU A 166 -3.00 26.83 -6.86
CA LEU A 166 -1.99 27.67 -7.49
C LEU A 166 -2.63 28.89 -8.19
N ARG A 167 -3.74 28.69 -8.92
CA ARG A 167 -4.46 29.80 -9.58
C ARG A 167 -5.03 30.78 -8.55
N ARG A 168 -5.57 30.30 -7.45
CA ARG A 168 -6.08 31.16 -6.35
C ARG A 168 -4.98 32.03 -5.76
N PHE A 169 -3.79 31.48 -5.50
CA PHE A 169 -2.66 32.24 -4.97
C PHE A 169 -2.07 33.22 -6.02
N ALA A 170 -2.09 32.86 -7.29
CA ALA A 170 -1.66 33.77 -8.36
C ALA A 170 -2.61 34.98 -8.49
N ALA A 171 -3.94 34.76 -8.42
CA ALA A 171 -4.93 35.82 -8.49
C ALA A 171 -4.92 36.76 -7.29
N GLY A 172 -4.56 36.29 -6.09
CA GLY A 172 -4.48 37.14 -4.89
C GLY A 172 -3.22 37.99 -4.79
N ARG A 173 -2.31 37.92 -5.78
CA ARG A 173 -1.09 38.75 -5.88
C ARG A 173 -1.18 39.88 -6.92
N ALA A 174 -2.27 39.98 -7.63
CA ALA A 174 -2.59 41.06 -8.56
C ALA A 174 -3.42 42.15 -7.88
#